data_a8d40f31beba4177aaea42812eeb8446
#
_entry.id   a8d40f31beba4177aaea42812eeb8446
#
_cell.length_a   1.000
_cell.length_b   1.000
_cell.length_c   1.000
_cell.angle_alpha   90.00
_cell.angle_beta   90.00
_cell.angle_gamma   90.00
#
_symmetry.space_group_name_H-M   'P 1'
#
loop_
_entity.id
_entity.type
_entity.pdbx_description
1 polymer ?
#
loop_
_entity_poly.entity_id
_entity_poly.type
_entity_poly.pdbx_seq_one_letter_code
_entity_poly.pdbx_strand_id
1 'polypeptide(L)'
;MKTNQHSWFQKALVTVSIAVVTLPFAIQSAQAKTTDELAPHAAAYGYFVDHYRQNIAGHTTVQNNPVVGEMSPFSTYWSSGQAHDPDILNQNIVQSAIITQHRTDAEATRSYLTDRRDLRYNLISGLGPYATTFIKNANAQTDFTTMPTTPLPANAPYSKVEWADPTSTLGPLVKLVNTTAHSPFSGTGVVKHVVKYIRPYRQSPQVKVLPALSNVMAAAKSDDYDFPSGHTTAAFETGLTLAYAVPERFQELITRASEVGYDRVLAGRHSPLAVIGGRLVGTAMTAAVLNDPENQDLKQQAYQVAHTSALLDSKAATAVDDFSNYQTNRTAYRSRLTYGFKPSGDTHQAMRVPKGAEVLLGSLSTGVDGGFMWNFVHLRTGFLFFNLILNSI
;
A
#
# COMPACT_ATOMS: atom_id res chain seq x y z
N MET A 1 -73.21 8.02 -49.70
CA MET A 1 -72.59 9.28 -49.37
C MET A 1 -71.73 9.08 -48.17
N LYS A 2 -70.45 8.73 -48.38
CA LYS A 2 -69.47 8.55 -47.32
C LYS A 2 -68.12 9.03 -47.89
N THR A 3 -67.65 10.12 -47.38
CA THR A 3 -66.39 10.71 -47.71
C THR A 3 -65.29 10.09 -46.74
N ASN A 4 -64.36 9.39 -47.29
CA ASN A 4 -63.18 8.96 -46.56
C ASN A 4 -62.04 9.97 -46.76
N GLN A 5 -61.55 10.53 -45.65
CA GLN A 5 -60.32 11.31 -45.64
C GLN A 5 -59.19 10.40 -45.20
N HIS A 6 -58.20 10.18 -46.07
CA HIS A 6 -56.90 9.60 -45.72
C HIS A 6 -55.93 10.70 -45.39
N SER A 7 -55.53 10.76 -44.15
CA SER A 7 -54.41 11.62 -43.71
C SER A 7 -53.06 10.94 -43.98
N TRP A 8 -52.21 11.65 -44.70
CA TRP A 8 -50.84 11.24 -44.98
C TRP A 8 -49.93 11.69 -43.83
N PHE A 9 -49.40 10.75 -43.04
CA PHE A 9 -48.26 11.01 -42.15
C PHE A 9 -46.95 10.82 -42.93
N GLN A 10 -46.32 11.91 -43.30
CA GLN A 10 -44.94 11.89 -43.74
C GLN A 10 -44.05 11.66 -42.53
N LYS A 11 -43.34 10.50 -42.47
CA LYS A 11 -42.26 10.26 -41.55
C LYS A 11 -41.00 10.93 -42.10
N ALA A 12 -40.58 12.03 -41.47
CA ALA A 12 -39.27 12.61 -41.70
C ALA A 12 -38.22 11.73 -41.03
N LEU A 13 -37.41 11.06 -41.83
CA LEU A 13 -36.16 10.41 -41.37
C LEU A 13 -35.13 11.52 -41.11
N VAL A 14 -34.83 11.77 -39.83
CA VAL A 14 -33.70 12.59 -39.45
C VAL A 14 -32.49 11.68 -39.40
N THR A 15 -31.65 11.75 -40.41
CA THR A 15 -30.36 11.08 -40.43
C THR A 15 -29.39 11.90 -39.60
N VAL A 16 -29.12 11.48 -38.36
CA VAL A 16 -28.05 12.06 -37.53
C VAL A 16 -26.74 11.46 -37.96
N SER A 17 -25.97 12.20 -38.74
CA SER A 17 -24.60 11.87 -39.08
C SER A 17 -23.71 12.13 -37.85
N ILE A 18 -23.34 11.09 -37.11
CA ILE A 18 -22.33 11.18 -36.07
C ILE A 18 -20.97 11.25 -36.77
N ALA A 19 -20.42 12.44 -36.90
CA ALA A 19 -19.02 12.61 -37.26
C ALA A 19 -18.14 12.10 -36.12
N VAL A 20 -17.58 10.89 -36.25
CA VAL A 20 -16.55 10.40 -35.37
C VAL A 20 -15.29 11.20 -35.67
N VAL A 21 -15.05 12.25 -34.89
CA VAL A 21 -13.77 12.95 -34.88
C VAL A 21 -12.76 12.04 -34.16
N THR A 22 -12.06 11.24 -34.94
CA THR A 22 -10.85 10.55 -34.45
C THR A 22 -9.75 11.59 -34.29
N LEU A 23 -9.68 12.20 -33.09
CA LEU A 23 -8.48 12.90 -32.69
C LEU A 23 -7.37 11.85 -32.56
N PRO A 24 -6.23 12.00 -33.25
CA PRO A 24 -5.08 11.17 -32.97
C PRO A 24 -4.62 11.51 -31.54
N PHE A 25 -4.92 10.64 -30.59
CA PHE A 25 -4.20 10.63 -29.35
C PHE A 25 -2.75 10.30 -29.70
N ALA A 26 -1.94 11.32 -29.88
CA ALA A 26 -0.51 11.17 -29.78
C ALA A 26 -0.23 10.69 -28.36
N ILE A 27 -0.03 9.39 -28.20
CA ILE A 27 0.59 8.82 -27.01
C ILE A 27 2.03 9.37 -27.05
N GLN A 28 2.21 10.56 -26.48
CA GLN A 28 3.55 10.99 -26.11
C GLN A 28 4.02 9.97 -25.09
N SER A 29 4.85 9.04 -25.53
CA SER A 29 5.61 8.17 -24.64
C SER A 29 6.39 9.11 -23.74
N ALA A 30 5.96 9.20 -22.46
CA ALA A 30 6.70 9.95 -21.47
C ALA A 30 8.09 9.33 -21.40
N GLN A 31 9.08 10.01 -21.97
CA GLN A 31 10.48 9.57 -21.91
C GLN A 31 10.88 9.58 -20.44
N ALA A 32 11.16 8.39 -19.92
CA ALA A 32 11.68 8.26 -18.58
C ALA A 32 13.04 8.96 -18.49
N LYS A 33 13.15 9.94 -17.60
CA LYS A 33 14.40 10.64 -17.34
C LYS A 33 15.30 9.80 -16.43
N THR A 34 16.60 9.96 -16.56
CA THR A 34 17.58 9.27 -15.75
C THR A 34 17.64 9.83 -14.33
N THR A 35 18.20 9.05 -13.38
CA THR A 35 18.36 9.45 -11.98
C THR A 35 19.15 10.75 -11.78
N ASP A 36 20.07 11.05 -12.69
CA ASP A 36 20.94 12.24 -12.62
C ASP A 36 20.17 13.56 -12.81
N GLU A 37 18.92 13.49 -13.29
CA GLU A 37 18.05 14.64 -13.50
C GLU A 37 17.02 14.85 -12.39
N LEU A 38 17.16 14.16 -11.26
CA LEU A 38 16.19 14.20 -10.19
C LEU A 38 16.30 15.46 -9.33
N ALA A 39 15.16 15.91 -8.79
CA ALA A 39 15.14 17.04 -7.88
C ALA A 39 15.93 16.75 -6.58
N PRO A 40 16.49 17.76 -5.89
CA PRO A 40 17.32 17.54 -4.69
C PRO A 40 16.68 16.70 -3.57
N HIS A 41 15.38 16.82 -3.36
CA HIS A 41 14.67 15.99 -2.36
C HIS A 41 14.57 14.52 -2.75
N ALA A 42 14.66 14.21 -4.03
CA ALA A 42 14.70 12.84 -4.51
C ALA A 42 16.09 12.20 -4.31
N ALA A 43 17.14 12.99 -4.16
CA ALA A 43 18.49 12.48 -3.86
C ALA A 43 18.55 11.81 -2.48
N ALA A 44 17.78 12.27 -1.50
CA ALA A 44 17.76 11.66 -0.16
C ALA A 44 17.25 10.21 -0.20
N TYR A 45 16.24 9.94 -1.02
CA TYR A 45 15.71 8.59 -1.20
C TYR A 45 16.69 7.66 -1.94
N GLY A 46 17.24 8.11 -3.06
CA GLY A 46 18.26 7.35 -3.79
C GLY A 46 19.46 7.03 -2.90
N TYR A 47 19.92 8.00 -2.14
CA TYR A 47 20.99 7.78 -1.16
C TYR A 47 20.65 6.71 -0.12
N PHE A 48 19.41 6.71 0.39
CA PHE A 48 18.96 5.70 1.34
C PHE A 48 19.04 4.29 0.77
N VAL A 49 18.47 4.08 -0.43
CA VAL A 49 18.44 2.76 -1.07
C VAL A 49 19.85 2.28 -1.43
N ASP A 50 20.66 3.14 -2.02
CA ASP A 50 22.01 2.79 -2.48
C ASP A 50 23.00 2.57 -1.33
N HIS A 51 22.76 3.18 -0.16
CA HIS A 51 23.64 3.11 1.00
C HIS A 51 22.98 2.39 2.19
N TYR A 52 21.95 1.60 1.94
CA TYR A 52 21.18 0.91 2.98
C TYR A 52 22.08 0.16 3.97
N ARG A 53 23.03 -0.65 3.49
CA ARG A 53 23.93 -1.39 4.36
C ARG A 53 24.94 -0.53 5.11
N GLN A 54 25.45 0.52 4.49
CA GLN A 54 26.37 1.45 5.14
C GLN A 54 25.66 2.20 6.26
N ASN A 55 24.35 2.38 6.12
CA ASN A 55 23.53 3.03 7.12
C ASN A 55 23.10 2.09 8.27
N ILE A 56 23.31 0.77 8.20
CA ILE A 56 22.92 -0.17 9.26
C ILE A 56 23.71 0.06 10.54
N ALA A 57 24.99 0.40 10.49
CA ALA A 57 25.77 0.68 11.67
C ALA A 57 25.54 2.11 12.18
N GLY A 58 24.83 2.29 13.27
CA GLY A 58 24.72 3.59 13.96
C GLY A 58 23.43 4.38 13.78
N HIS A 59 22.36 3.78 13.22
CA HIS A 59 21.10 4.50 12.96
C HIS A 59 20.15 4.66 14.10
N THR A 60 20.58 4.46 15.28
CA THR A 60 19.78 4.71 16.49
C THR A 60 19.57 6.19 16.74
N THR A 61 20.32 7.07 16.08
CA THR A 61 20.16 8.52 16.20
C THR A 61 19.21 9.07 15.12
N VAL A 62 18.44 10.09 15.47
CA VAL A 62 17.53 10.80 14.54
C VAL A 62 18.27 11.28 13.29
N GLN A 63 19.50 11.79 13.45
CA GLN A 63 20.32 12.36 12.38
C GLN A 63 20.78 11.31 11.36
N ASN A 64 20.91 10.08 11.79
CA ASN A 64 21.44 8.98 10.96
C ASN A 64 20.34 8.03 10.47
N ASN A 65 19.08 8.27 10.84
CA ASN A 65 17.97 7.43 10.38
C ASN A 65 17.44 7.93 9.02
N PRO A 66 17.68 7.18 7.93
CA PRO A 66 17.31 7.62 6.59
C PRO A 66 15.78 7.78 6.40
N VAL A 67 14.97 7.04 7.17
CA VAL A 67 13.51 7.15 7.13
C VAL A 67 13.04 8.51 7.67
N VAL A 68 13.76 9.10 8.62
CA VAL A 68 13.49 10.47 9.08
C VAL A 68 13.70 11.48 7.95
N GLY A 69 14.78 11.31 7.18
CA GLY A 69 15.04 12.14 6.00
C GLY A 69 13.96 12.00 4.92
N GLU A 70 13.55 10.76 4.65
CA GLU A 70 12.50 10.46 3.68
C GLU A 70 11.14 11.07 4.09
N MET A 71 10.82 11.04 5.37
CA MET A 71 9.57 11.61 5.89
C MET A 71 9.65 13.11 6.18
N SER A 72 10.79 13.74 5.96
CA SER A 72 11.00 15.18 6.20
C SER A 72 10.02 16.10 5.44
N PRO A 73 9.51 15.77 4.23
CA PRO A 73 8.51 16.60 3.56
C PRO A 73 7.23 16.81 4.39
N PHE A 74 6.91 15.92 5.33
CA PHE A 74 5.77 16.12 6.21
C PHE A 74 5.94 17.34 7.12
N SER A 75 7.17 17.82 7.33
CA SER A 75 7.46 19.03 8.10
C SER A 75 6.86 20.30 7.50
N THR A 76 6.52 20.30 6.21
CA THR A 76 5.80 21.40 5.56
C THR A 76 4.37 21.54 6.06
N TYR A 77 3.78 20.48 6.58
CA TYR A 77 2.43 20.46 7.14
C TYR A 77 2.44 20.56 8.66
N TRP A 78 3.39 19.87 9.31
CA TRP A 78 3.47 19.75 10.75
C TRP A 78 4.91 19.49 11.22
N SER A 79 5.40 20.32 12.17
CA SER A 79 6.67 20.06 12.84
C SER A 79 6.66 20.60 14.27
N SER A 80 7.42 19.97 15.16
CA SER A 80 7.61 20.43 16.55
C SER A 80 6.30 20.69 17.31
N GLY A 81 5.23 19.97 17.01
CA GLY A 81 3.92 20.14 17.64
C GLY A 81 3.08 21.29 17.08
N GLN A 82 3.50 21.90 15.97
CA GLN A 82 2.81 23.04 15.35
C GLN A 82 2.34 22.71 13.93
N ALA A 83 1.14 23.21 13.60
CA ALA A 83 0.58 23.15 12.25
C ALA A 83 1.16 24.28 11.39
N HIS A 84 1.67 23.93 10.21
CA HIS A 84 2.17 24.88 9.21
C HIS A 84 1.22 24.99 8.00
N ASP A 85 0.46 23.91 7.71
CA ASP A 85 -0.63 23.90 6.74
C ASP A 85 -1.92 23.40 7.41
N PRO A 86 -2.68 24.31 8.06
CA PRO A 86 -3.92 23.94 8.73
C PRO A 86 -4.99 23.34 7.79
N ASP A 87 -5.01 23.72 6.52
CA ASP A 87 -6.03 23.25 5.57
C ASP A 87 -5.86 21.77 5.26
N ILE A 88 -4.65 21.33 4.96
CA ILE A 88 -4.32 19.92 4.73
C ILE A 88 -4.55 19.11 6.01
N LEU A 89 -4.13 19.61 7.16
CA LEU A 89 -4.32 18.91 8.43
C LEU A 89 -5.81 18.80 8.82
N ASN A 90 -6.60 19.85 8.58
CA ASN A 90 -8.05 19.80 8.78
C ASN A 90 -8.72 18.80 7.83
N GLN A 91 -8.37 18.82 6.54
CA GLN A 91 -8.85 17.81 5.59
C GLN A 91 -8.51 16.38 6.05
N ASN A 92 -7.31 16.17 6.58
CA ASN A 92 -6.87 14.87 7.11
C ASN A 92 -7.79 14.37 8.23
N ILE A 93 -8.17 15.23 9.17
CA ILE A 93 -9.07 14.88 10.27
C ILE A 93 -10.51 14.73 9.80
N VAL A 94 -10.99 15.59 8.89
CA VAL A 94 -12.32 15.48 8.30
C VAL A 94 -12.47 14.15 7.53
N GLN A 95 -11.48 13.77 6.70
CA GLN A 95 -11.50 12.47 6.01
C GLN A 95 -11.49 11.30 6.99
N SER A 96 -10.68 11.39 8.06
CA SER A 96 -10.71 10.37 9.13
C SER A 96 -12.09 10.22 9.76
N ALA A 97 -12.78 11.34 10.02
CA ALA A 97 -14.13 11.35 10.58
C ALA A 97 -15.14 10.72 9.61
N ILE A 98 -15.13 11.15 8.35
CA ILE A 98 -16.04 10.62 7.31
C ILE A 98 -15.88 9.11 7.19
N ILE A 99 -14.64 8.62 7.03
CA ILE A 99 -14.35 7.19 6.85
C ILE A 99 -14.82 6.38 8.06
N THR A 100 -14.54 6.85 9.27
CA THR A 100 -14.92 6.11 10.49
C THR A 100 -16.41 6.11 10.77
N GLN A 101 -17.15 7.15 10.36
CA GLN A 101 -18.60 7.26 10.55
C GLN A 101 -19.41 6.41 9.57
N HIS A 102 -18.86 6.16 8.37
CA HIS A 102 -19.54 5.37 7.33
C HIS A 102 -19.05 3.91 7.27
N ARG A 103 -18.25 3.49 8.23
CA ARG A 103 -17.73 2.11 8.33
C ARG A 103 -18.89 1.11 8.43
N THR A 104 -18.88 0.11 7.56
CA THR A 104 -19.80 -1.04 7.60
C THR A 104 -19.36 -2.08 8.63
N ASP A 105 -20.24 -3.02 9.01
CA ASP A 105 -19.92 -4.12 9.93
C ASP A 105 -18.84 -5.06 9.36
N ALA A 106 -18.86 -5.30 8.05
CA ALA A 106 -17.82 -6.08 7.38
C ALA A 106 -16.45 -5.41 7.46
N GLU A 107 -16.41 -4.08 7.21
CA GLU A 107 -15.19 -3.29 7.36
C GLU A 107 -14.73 -3.19 8.82
N ALA A 108 -15.65 -3.13 9.77
CA ALA A 108 -15.35 -3.18 11.20
C ALA A 108 -14.63 -4.48 11.57
N THR A 109 -15.19 -5.61 11.15
CA THR A 109 -14.60 -6.95 11.39
C THR A 109 -13.22 -7.06 10.73
N ARG A 110 -13.09 -6.67 9.45
CA ARG A 110 -11.81 -6.69 8.74
C ARG A 110 -10.77 -5.80 9.43
N SER A 111 -11.16 -4.58 9.82
CA SER A 111 -10.27 -3.64 10.50
C SER A 111 -9.80 -4.14 11.88
N TYR A 112 -10.67 -4.85 12.61
CA TYR A 112 -10.30 -5.49 13.87
C TYR A 112 -9.25 -6.59 13.63
N LEU A 113 -9.49 -7.48 12.66
CA LEU A 113 -8.56 -8.56 12.34
C LEU A 113 -7.22 -8.02 11.86
N THR A 114 -7.25 -6.98 11.03
CA THR A 114 -6.04 -6.25 10.59
C THR A 114 -5.28 -5.65 11.77
N ASP A 115 -5.97 -5.13 12.79
CA ASP A 115 -5.32 -4.56 13.98
C ASP A 115 -4.64 -5.61 14.85
N ARG A 116 -5.23 -6.80 14.99
CA ARG A 116 -4.83 -7.77 16.03
C ARG A 116 -3.92 -8.89 15.55
N ARG A 117 -4.04 -9.30 14.29
CA ARG A 117 -3.21 -10.34 13.67
C ARG A 117 -1.75 -9.90 13.50
N ASP A 118 -0.87 -10.88 13.31
CA ASP A 118 0.43 -10.58 12.71
C ASP A 118 0.23 -9.85 11.37
N LEU A 119 1.00 -8.80 11.16
CA LEU A 119 0.81 -7.90 10.02
C LEU A 119 1.05 -8.61 8.68
N ARG A 120 1.98 -9.57 8.66
CA ARG A 120 2.33 -10.37 7.47
C ARG A 120 1.21 -11.34 7.09
N TYR A 121 0.56 -11.96 8.08
CA TYR A 121 -0.57 -12.86 7.85
C TYR A 121 -1.72 -12.18 7.11
N ASN A 122 -1.95 -10.90 7.37
CA ASN A 122 -3.01 -10.12 6.71
C ASN A 122 -2.86 -10.04 5.19
N LEU A 123 -1.66 -10.24 4.64
CA LEU A 123 -1.40 -10.14 3.21
C LEU A 123 -1.65 -11.43 2.43
N ILE A 124 -1.78 -12.57 3.12
CA ILE A 124 -1.97 -13.88 2.49
C ILE A 124 -3.21 -13.89 1.59
N SER A 125 -4.29 -13.19 1.97
CA SER A 125 -5.50 -13.11 1.14
C SER A 125 -5.28 -12.47 -0.24
N GLY A 126 -4.26 -11.62 -0.39
CA GLY A 126 -3.86 -11.07 -1.69
C GLY A 126 -3.32 -12.12 -2.68
N LEU A 127 -2.92 -13.30 -2.19
CA LEU A 127 -2.56 -14.44 -3.05
C LEU A 127 -3.79 -15.09 -3.71
N GLY A 128 -5.01 -14.72 -3.31
CA GLY A 128 -6.26 -15.19 -3.92
C GLY A 128 -6.37 -16.72 -3.93
N PRO A 129 -6.50 -17.36 -5.12
CA PRO A 129 -6.64 -18.81 -5.22
C PRO A 129 -5.51 -19.60 -4.57
N TYR A 130 -4.34 -19.01 -4.42
CA TYR A 130 -3.16 -19.65 -3.82
C TYR A 130 -3.06 -19.48 -2.30
N ALA A 131 -3.95 -18.67 -1.68
CA ALA A 131 -3.89 -18.36 -0.25
C ALA A 131 -3.96 -19.62 0.64
N THR A 132 -4.85 -20.57 0.33
CA THR A 132 -4.99 -21.83 1.07
C THR A 132 -3.74 -22.71 0.92
N THR A 133 -3.18 -22.78 -0.28
CA THR A 133 -1.92 -23.52 -0.54
C THR A 133 -0.76 -22.88 0.24
N PHE A 134 -0.69 -21.54 0.24
CA PHE A 134 0.32 -20.82 1.02
C PHE A 134 0.18 -21.14 2.52
N ILE A 135 -1.03 -21.02 3.09
CA ILE A 135 -1.29 -21.31 4.50
C ILE A 135 -0.80 -22.70 4.87
N LYS A 136 -1.13 -23.71 4.07
CA LYS A 136 -0.72 -25.09 4.29
C LYS A 136 0.80 -25.27 4.19
N ASN A 137 1.42 -24.80 3.11
CA ASN A 137 2.81 -25.10 2.77
C ASN A 137 3.82 -24.17 3.45
N ALA A 138 3.37 -23.06 4.01
CA ALA A 138 4.14 -22.17 4.87
C ALA A 138 3.86 -22.40 6.37
N ASN A 139 2.97 -23.34 6.73
CA ASN A 139 2.47 -23.52 8.10
C ASN A 139 1.97 -22.19 8.70
N ALA A 140 1.28 -21.38 7.87
CA ALA A 140 0.84 -20.05 8.29
C ALA A 140 -0.36 -20.15 9.24
N GLN A 141 -0.35 -19.33 10.28
CA GLN A 141 -1.38 -19.39 11.33
C GLN A 141 -1.69 -18.03 11.95
N THR A 142 -2.84 -17.92 12.59
CA THR A 142 -3.27 -16.74 13.36
C THR A 142 -4.16 -17.17 14.51
N ASP A 143 -4.05 -16.48 15.63
CA ASP A 143 -4.89 -16.64 16.83
C ASP A 143 -6.10 -15.69 16.84
N PHE A 144 -6.23 -14.79 15.85
CA PHE A 144 -7.37 -13.90 15.70
C PHE A 144 -8.18 -14.25 14.44
N THR A 145 -9.37 -14.84 14.63
CA THR A 145 -10.24 -15.27 13.52
C THR A 145 -11.58 -14.53 13.49
N THR A 146 -12.00 -13.97 14.61
CA THR A 146 -13.29 -13.28 14.76
C THR A 146 -13.15 -12.00 15.57
N MET A 147 -14.02 -11.03 15.33
CA MET A 147 -14.13 -9.82 16.14
C MET A 147 -15.04 -10.10 17.35
N PRO A 148 -14.63 -9.74 18.58
CA PRO A 148 -15.49 -9.87 19.75
C PRO A 148 -16.65 -8.88 19.71
N THR A 149 -17.75 -9.23 20.37
CA THR A 149 -18.93 -8.34 20.52
C THR A 149 -18.74 -7.29 21.62
N THR A 150 -17.76 -7.47 22.49
CA THR A 150 -17.42 -6.53 23.56
C THR A 150 -16.01 -5.95 23.35
N PRO A 151 -15.74 -4.75 23.88
CA PRO A 151 -14.41 -4.16 23.80
C PRO A 151 -13.35 -5.07 24.46
N LEU A 152 -12.18 -5.15 23.81
CA LEU A 152 -11.02 -5.85 24.39
C LEU A 152 -10.60 -5.20 25.70
N PRO A 153 -9.97 -5.97 26.62
CA PRO A 153 -9.26 -5.40 27.77
C PRO A 153 -8.20 -4.37 27.31
N ALA A 154 -7.97 -3.37 28.14
CA ALA A 154 -7.02 -2.28 27.82
C ALA A 154 -5.60 -2.76 27.49
N ASN A 155 -5.17 -3.86 28.09
CA ASN A 155 -3.86 -4.49 27.92
C ASN A 155 -3.88 -5.71 26.97
N ALA A 156 -4.93 -5.87 26.17
CA ALA A 156 -5.05 -7.00 25.25
C ALA A 156 -3.82 -7.06 24.31
N PRO A 157 -3.14 -8.22 24.22
CA PRO A 157 -1.96 -8.37 23.39
C PRO A 157 -2.33 -8.44 21.90
N TYR A 158 -1.37 -8.15 21.03
CA TYR A 158 -1.39 -8.56 19.62
C TYR A 158 -1.18 -10.07 19.49
N SER A 159 -1.32 -10.62 18.27
CA SER A 159 -0.98 -12.01 17.98
C SER A 159 0.41 -12.35 18.52
N LYS A 160 0.51 -13.54 19.12
CA LYS A 160 1.77 -14.10 19.62
C LYS A 160 2.22 -15.34 18.84
N VAL A 161 1.39 -15.79 17.89
CA VAL A 161 1.77 -16.91 17.04
C VAL A 161 2.65 -16.42 15.90
N GLU A 162 3.65 -17.21 15.52
CA GLU A 162 4.42 -16.96 14.32
C GLU A 162 3.51 -17.06 13.10
N TRP A 163 3.55 -16.05 12.24
CA TRP A 163 2.66 -15.96 11.10
C TRP A 163 2.86 -17.07 10.07
N ALA A 164 4.10 -17.57 9.94
CA ALA A 164 4.49 -18.64 9.03
C ALA A 164 5.85 -19.23 9.45
N ASP A 165 6.12 -20.47 9.05
CA ASP A 165 7.33 -21.21 9.41
C ASP A 165 8.45 -21.04 8.34
N PRO A 166 9.58 -20.40 8.68
CA PRO A 166 10.70 -20.22 7.76
C PRO A 166 11.46 -21.52 7.41
N THR A 167 11.11 -22.66 8.03
CA THR A 167 11.65 -23.99 7.71
C THR A 167 10.71 -24.84 6.88
N SER A 168 9.52 -24.32 6.60
CA SER A 168 8.48 -24.98 5.80
C SER A 168 8.86 -25.13 4.32
N THR A 169 8.00 -25.78 3.55
CA THR A 169 8.16 -25.93 2.09
C THR A 169 8.33 -24.59 1.38
N LEU A 170 7.62 -23.53 1.83
CA LEU A 170 7.77 -22.16 1.34
C LEU A 170 8.78 -21.33 2.17
N GLY A 171 9.65 -21.99 2.91
CA GLY A 171 10.62 -21.36 3.81
C GLY A 171 11.44 -20.22 3.20
N PRO A 172 11.99 -20.32 1.98
CA PRO A 172 12.69 -19.20 1.34
C PRO A 172 11.82 -17.95 1.16
N LEU A 173 10.55 -18.13 0.77
CA LEU A 173 9.60 -17.02 0.63
C LEU A 173 9.26 -16.39 1.99
N VAL A 174 9.01 -17.22 3.01
CA VAL A 174 8.79 -16.75 4.40
C VAL A 174 10.00 -15.98 4.92
N LYS A 175 11.23 -16.49 4.68
CA LYS A 175 12.48 -15.82 5.07
C LYS A 175 12.63 -14.46 4.38
N LEU A 176 12.32 -14.36 3.09
CA LEU A 176 12.43 -13.09 2.38
C LEU A 176 11.46 -12.04 2.95
N VAL A 177 10.22 -12.42 3.24
CA VAL A 177 9.23 -11.55 3.92
C VAL A 177 9.74 -11.13 5.30
N ASN A 178 10.28 -12.06 6.09
CA ASN A 178 10.82 -11.76 7.40
C ASN A 178 12.03 -10.83 7.33
N THR A 179 12.91 -11.00 6.34
CA THR A 179 14.06 -10.13 6.12
C THR A 179 13.64 -8.68 5.87
N THR A 180 12.59 -8.47 5.08
CA THR A 180 12.06 -7.12 4.83
C THR A 180 11.40 -6.56 6.08
N ALA A 181 10.49 -7.31 6.71
CA ALA A 181 9.72 -6.86 7.88
C ALA A 181 10.57 -6.62 9.14
N HIS A 182 11.71 -7.29 9.27
CA HIS A 182 12.64 -7.13 10.39
C HIS A 182 13.90 -6.33 10.03
N SER A 183 13.89 -5.66 8.89
CA SER A 183 14.96 -4.75 8.51
C SER A 183 15.14 -3.67 9.60
N PRO A 184 16.37 -3.20 9.85
CA PRO A 184 16.67 -2.19 10.88
C PRO A 184 15.82 -0.92 10.78
N PHE A 185 15.32 -0.59 9.59
CA PHE A 185 14.52 0.61 9.33
C PHE A 185 13.03 0.35 9.10
N SER A 186 12.56 -0.88 9.20
CA SER A 186 11.14 -1.22 9.05
C SER A 186 10.27 -0.56 10.14
N GLY A 187 10.86 -0.24 11.28
CA GLY A 187 10.17 0.39 12.40
C GLY A 187 9.95 1.90 12.20
N THR A 188 8.73 2.37 12.40
CA THR A 188 8.34 3.78 12.32
C THR A 188 8.55 4.56 13.63
N GLY A 189 9.07 3.91 14.68
CA GLY A 189 9.17 4.47 16.03
C GLY A 189 9.97 5.78 16.10
N VAL A 190 11.15 5.83 15.49
CA VAL A 190 12.00 7.02 15.50
C VAL A 190 11.29 8.21 14.83
N VAL A 191 10.73 8.00 13.65
CA VAL A 191 10.02 9.06 12.91
C VAL A 191 8.82 9.59 13.70
N LYS A 192 8.05 8.71 14.35
CA LYS A 192 6.92 9.10 15.20
C LYS A 192 7.33 10.07 16.30
N HIS A 193 8.47 9.79 16.97
CA HIS A 193 8.97 10.64 18.06
C HIS A 193 9.62 11.92 17.58
N VAL A 194 10.05 12.00 16.31
CA VAL A 194 10.51 13.24 15.67
C VAL A 194 9.31 14.11 15.28
N VAL A 195 8.36 13.54 14.56
CA VAL A 195 7.21 14.25 13.99
C VAL A 195 6.18 14.62 15.06
N LYS A 196 5.89 13.72 16.00
CA LYS A 196 4.93 13.89 17.10
C LYS A 196 3.52 14.29 16.65
N TYR A 197 3.07 13.84 15.49
CA TYR A 197 1.73 14.12 15.01
C TYR A 197 0.70 13.30 15.79
N ILE A 198 -0.31 13.99 16.32
CA ILE A 198 -1.27 13.43 17.26
C ILE A 198 -2.24 12.50 16.53
N ARG A 199 -2.66 11.39 17.17
CA ARG A 199 -3.67 10.45 16.65
C ARG A 199 -4.99 11.14 16.32
N PRO A 200 -5.67 10.79 15.21
CA PRO A 200 -6.88 11.48 14.75
C PRO A 200 -8.03 11.44 15.78
N TYR A 201 -8.21 10.31 16.47
CA TYR A 201 -9.24 10.18 17.51
C TYR A 201 -8.99 11.05 18.75
N ARG A 202 -7.75 11.52 18.95
CA ARG A 202 -7.41 12.47 20.02
C ARG A 202 -7.56 13.92 19.57
N GLN A 203 -7.59 14.17 18.27
CA GLN A 203 -7.76 15.51 17.70
C GLN A 203 -9.24 15.88 17.52
N SER A 204 -10.11 14.88 17.26
CA SER A 204 -11.52 15.14 17.02
C SER A 204 -12.43 14.01 17.51
N PRO A 205 -13.49 14.32 18.29
CA PRO A 205 -14.50 13.34 18.72
C PRO A 205 -15.36 12.83 17.55
N GLN A 206 -15.29 13.47 16.39
CA GLN A 206 -15.96 13.02 15.18
C GLN A 206 -15.30 11.77 14.58
N VAL A 207 -14.03 11.53 14.86
CA VAL A 207 -13.33 10.29 14.48
C VAL A 207 -13.78 9.16 15.40
N LYS A 208 -14.53 8.21 14.86
CA LYS A 208 -15.13 7.11 15.62
C LYS A 208 -14.19 5.92 15.73
N VAL A 209 -13.68 5.70 16.92
CA VAL A 209 -12.88 4.51 17.23
C VAL A 209 -13.70 3.24 17.02
N LEU A 210 -13.07 2.18 16.52
CA LEU A 210 -13.70 0.87 16.44
C LEU A 210 -14.06 0.37 17.85
N PRO A 211 -15.34 0.07 18.16
CA PRO A 211 -15.76 -0.25 19.52
C PRO A 211 -14.95 -1.39 20.17
N ALA A 212 -14.66 -2.46 19.43
CA ALA A 212 -13.85 -3.58 19.92
C ALA A 212 -12.43 -3.16 20.40
N LEU A 213 -11.89 -2.03 19.90
CA LEU A 213 -10.56 -1.51 20.23
C LEU A 213 -10.59 -0.34 21.21
N SER A 214 -11.75 0.12 21.66
CA SER A 214 -11.91 1.36 22.42
C SER A 214 -11.05 1.42 23.68
N ASN A 215 -11.04 0.36 24.52
CA ASN A 215 -10.25 0.34 25.75
C ASN A 215 -8.74 0.29 25.47
N VAL A 216 -8.33 -0.48 24.45
CA VAL A 216 -6.92 -0.54 24.04
C VAL A 216 -6.42 0.83 23.56
N MET A 217 -7.26 1.57 22.84
CA MET A 217 -6.91 2.91 22.34
C MET A 217 -6.96 3.96 23.45
N ALA A 218 -7.91 3.86 24.37
CA ALA A 218 -7.99 4.75 25.52
C ALA A 218 -6.79 4.59 26.46
N ALA A 219 -6.27 3.38 26.61
CA ALA A 219 -5.10 3.07 27.45
C ALA A 219 -3.76 3.36 26.75
N ALA A 220 -3.76 3.74 25.46
CA ALA A 220 -2.53 4.05 24.74
C ALA A 220 -1.83 5.26 25.36
N LYS A 221 -0.49 5.20 25.47
CA LYS A 221 0.34 6.26 26.05
C LYS A 221 0.16 7.59 25.30
N SER A 222 0.44 8.71 25.95
CA SER A 222 0.34 10.05 25.34
C SER A 222 1.27 10.22 24.14
N ASP A 223 2.41 9.54 24.13
CA ASP A 223 3.42 9.54 23.07
C ASP A 223 3.17 8.46 21.97
N ASP A 224 2.00 7.83 21.96
CA ASP A 224 1.54 7.03 20.85
C ASP A 224 1.09 7.95 19.69
N TYR A 225 2.05 8.34 18.85
CA TYR A 225 1.84 9.27 17.74
C TYR A 225 1.30 8.59 16.47
N ASP A 226 0.74 9.41 15.58
CA ASP A 226 0.04 8.97 14.39
C ASP A 226 0.98 8.65 13.22
N PHE A 227 1.79 9.62 12.80
CA PHE A 227 2.55 9.60 11.55
C PHE A 227 3.98 9.07 11.71
N PRO A 228 4.44 8.17 10.82
CA PRO A 228 3.68 7.39 9.84
C PRO A 228 3.07 6.12 10.44
N SER A 229 2.17 5.46 9.69
CA SER A 229 1.50 4.25 10.14
C SER A 229 2.38 3.01 10.03
N GLY A 230 2.79 2.41 11.16
CA GLY A 230 3.59 1.19 11.18
C GLY A 230 2.91 -0.04 10.58
N HIS A 231 1.59 -0.21 10.79
CA HIS A 231 0.83 -1.29 10.15
C HIS A 231 0.82 -1.16 8.63
N THR A 232 0.68 0.06 8.12
CA THR A 232 0.72 0.30 6.68
C THR A 232 2.11 0.06 6.12
N THR A 233 3.15 0.49 6.83
CA THR A 233 4.56 0.19 6.49
C THR A 233 4.74 -1.31 6.32
N ALA A 234 4.43 -2.10 7.36
CA ALA A 234 4.58 -3.55 7.32
C ALA A 234 3.71 -4.24 6.25
N ALA A 235 2.52 -3.69 5.97
CA ALA A 235 1.67 -4.22 4.90
C ALA A 235 2.29 -4.04 3.51
N PHE A 236 2.90 -2.88 3.24
CA PHE A 236 3.59 -2.66 1.97
C PHE A 236 4.92 -3.41 1.90
N GLU A 237 5.68 -3.51 2.98
CA GLU A 237 6.86 -4.37 3.05
C GLU A 237 6.53 -5.83 2.69
N THR A 238 5.50 -6.38 3.32
CA THR A 238 5.07 -7.76 3.07
C THR A 238 4.46 -7.93 1.69
N GLY A 239 3.53 -7.04 1.31
CA GLY A 239 2.81 -7.13 0.04
C GLY A 239 3.72 -7.02 -1.16
N LEU A 240 4.67 -6.09 -1.14
CA LEU A 240 5.64 -5.90 -2.20
C LEU A 240 6.68 -7.03 -2.27
N THR A 241 7.08 -7.57 -1.12
CA THR A 241 8.00 -8.73 -1.08
C THR A 241 7.33 -9.99 -1.62
N LEU A 242 6.06 -10.22 -1.26
CA LEU A 242 5.28 -11.31 -1.85
C LEU A 242 5.08 -11.09 -3.36
N ALA A 243 4.79 -9.86 -3.79
CA ALA A 243 4.61 -9.51 -5.20
C ALA A 243 5.92 -9.66 -6.01
N TYR A 244 7.08 -9.50 -5.40
CA TYR A 244 8.35 -9.82 -6.03
C TYR A 244 8.47 -11.33 -6.34
N ALA A 245 8.10 -12.17 -5.38
CA ALA A 245 8.20 -13.62 -5.54
C ALA A 245 7.03 -14.23 -6.32
N VAL A 246 5.87 -13.55 -6.36
CA VAL A 246 4.63 -13.96 -7.03
C VAL A 246 4.10 -12.80 -7.88
N PRO A 247 4.82 -12.42 -8.96
CA PRO A 247 4.47 -11.25 -9.77
C PRO A 247 3.11 -11.38 -10.46
N GLU A 248 2.60 -12.60 -10.65
CA GLU A 248 1.26 -12.88 -11.17
C GLU A 248 0.14 -12.34 -10.28
N ARG A 249 0.44 -12.07 -9.00
CA ARG A 249 -0.48 -11.51 -8.02
C ARG A 249 -0.09 -10.09 -7.57
N PHE A 250 0.76 -9.42 -8.35
CA PHE A 250 1.26 -8.09 -8.01
C PHE A 250 0.14 -7.11 -7.67
N GLN A 251 -0.82 -6.96 -8.57
CA GLN A 251 -1.90 -5.99 -8.45
C GLN A 251 -2.79 -6.28 -7.23
N GLU A 252 -3.09 -7.54 -6.99
CA GLU A 252 -3.92 -7.98 -5.88
C GLU A 252 -3.22 -7.79 -4.53
N LEU A 253 -1.93 -8.12 -4.47
CA LEU A 253 -1.11 -7.97 -3.26
C LEU A 253 -0.95 -6.50 -2.85
N ILE A 254 -0.68 -5.59 -3.80
CA ILE A 254 -0.61 -4.15 -3.48
C ILE A 254 -1.98 -3.57 -3.13
N THR A 255 -3.07 -4.07 -3.75
CA THR A 255 -4.43 -3.69 -3.39
C THR A 255 -4.74 -4.10 -1.96
N ARG A 256 -4.39 -5.33 -1.59
CA ARG A 256 -4.54 -5.82 -0.21
C ARG A 256 -3.69 -5.01 0.78
N ALA A 257 -2.45 -4.69 0.44
CA ALA A 257 -1.61 -3.83 1.28
C ALA A 257 -2.25 -2.45 1.51
N SER A 258 -2.81 -1.85 0.45
CA SER A 258 -3.55 -0.59 0.57
C SER A 258 -4.82 -0.71 1.42
N GLU A 259 -5.50 -1.86 1.37
CA GLU A 259 -6.67 -2.15 2.19
C GLU A 259 -6.31 -2.26 3.67
N VAL A 260 -5.18 -2.90 4.02
CA VAL A 260 -4.65 -2.90 5.39
C VAL A 260 -4.43 -1.45 5.88
N GLY A 261 -3.86 -0.59 5.04
CA GLY A 261 -3.74 0.83 5.35
C GLY A 261 -5.10 1.50 5.59
N TYR A 262 -6.07 1.26 4.72
CA TYR A 262 -7.43 1.79 4.86
C TYR A 262 -8.13 1.29 6.13
N ASP A 263 -7.93 0.02 6.50
CA ASP A 263 -8.43 -0.56 7.74
C ASP A 263 -7.92 0.19 8.99
N ARG A 264 -6.72 0.81 8.91
CA ARG A 264 -6.21 1.65 10.01
C ARG A 264 -6.99 2.93 10.18
N VAL A 265 -7.45 3.53 9.06
CA VAL A 265 -8.32 4.71 9.10
C VAL A 265 -9.70 4.29 9.58
N LEU A 266 -10.29 3.23 9.04
CA LEU A 266 -11.57 2.66 9.47
C LEU A 266 -11.60 2.37 10.97
N ALA A 267 -10.53 1.84 11.55
CA ALA A 267 -10.42 1.60 12.99
C ALA A 267 -10.33 2.89 13.83
N GLY A 268 -10.14 4.05 13.21
CA GLY A 268 -9.89 5.32 13.89
C GLY A 268 -8.47 5.43 14.47
N ARG A 269 -7.59 4.49 14.17
CA ARG A 269 -6.20 4.40 14.69
C ARG A 269 -5.28 5.40 14.05
N HIS A 270 -5.40 5.57 12.72
CA HIS A 270 -4.51 6.40 11.92
C HIS A 270 -5.29 7.32 10.99
N SER A 271 -4.69 8.46 10.67
CA SER A 271 -5.20 9.38 9.66
C SER A 271 -4.76 8.95 8.26
N PRO A 272 -5.44 9.43 7.19
CA PRO A 272 -5.01 9.23 5.81
C PRO A 272 -3.56 9.61 5.53
N LEU A 273 -3.08 10.77 6.01
CA LEU A 273 -1.68 11.17 5.84
C LEU A 273 -0.71 10.19 6.48
N ALA A 274 -1.04 9.66 7.67
CA ALA A 274 -0.21 8.64 8.32
C ALA A 274 -0.14 7.34 7.52
N VAL A 275 -1.23 6.95 6.86
CA VAL A 275 -1.28 5.79 5.97
C VAL A 275 -0.45 6.04 4.70
N ILE A 276 -0.56 7.22 4.10
CA ILE A 276 0.28 7.62 2.97
C ILE A 276 1.77 7.55 3.35
N GLY A 277 2.16 8.13 4.48
CA GLY A 277 3.54 8.06 4.98
C GLY A 277 4.01 6.62 5.22
N GLY A 278 3.15 5.78 5.81
CA GLY A 278 3.47 4.36 6.02
C GLY A 278 3.70 3.59 4.72
N ARG A 279 2.91 3.88 3.67
CA ARG A 279 3.12 3.32 2.33
C ARG A 279 4.46 3.74 1.74
N LEU A 280 4.84 5.01 1.86
CA LEU A 280 6.12 5.52 1.38
C LEU A 280 7.28 4.77 2.03
N VAL A 281 7.29 4.70 3.36
CA VAL A 281 8.32 3.98 4.12
C VAL A 281 8.39 2.51 3.72
N GLY A 282 7.26 1.79 3.69
CA GLY A 282 7.23 0.38 3.34
C GLY A 282 7.74 0.11 1.92
N THR A 283 7.43 1.01 0.97
CA THR A 283 7.93 0.90 -0.40
C THR A 283 9.45 1.12 -0.46
N ALA A 284 9.97 2.15 0.19
CA ALA A 284 11.40 2.44 0.24
C ALA A 284 12.20 1.30 0.89
N MET A 285 11.68 0.78 2.01
CA MET A 285 12.30 -0.33 2.72
C MET A 285 12.35 -1.59 1.86
N THR A 286 11.24 -1.95 1.21
CA THR A 286 11.22 -3.12 0.33
C THR A 286 12.21 -2.96 -0.82
N ALA A 287 12.26 -1.79 -1.45
CA ALA A 287 13.22 -1.51 -2.51
C ALA A 287 14.66 -1.67 -2.03
N ALA A 288 14.99 -1.13 -0.85
CA ALA A 288 16.32 -1.24 -0.27
C ALA A 288 16.73 -2.70 0.02
N VAL A 289 15.85 -3.47 0.65
CA VAL A 289 16.11 -4.88 0.99
C VAL A 289 16.23 -5.75 -0.27
N LEU A 290 15.36 -5.55 -1.24
CA LEU A 290 15.40 -6.30 -2.49
C LEU A 290 16.59 -5.90 -3.38
N ASN A 291 17.09 -4.67 -3.27
CA ASN A 291 18.28 -4.23 -3.99
C ASN A 291 19.60 -4.68 -3.32
N ASP A 292 19.55 -5.10 -2.07
CA ASP A 292 20.72 -5.52 -1.33
C ASP A 292 21.34 -6.79 -1.93
N PRO A 293 22.62 -6.74 -2.36
CA PRO A 293 23.32 -7.90 -2.95
C PRO A 293 23.33 -9.14 -2.06
N GLU A 294 23.36 -8.98 -0.73
CA GLU A 294 23.35 -10.12 0.19
C GLU A 294 22.01 -10.87 0.20
N ASN A 295 20.95 -10.27 -0.30
CA ASN A 295 19.64 -10.93 -0.43
C ASN A 295 19.42 -11.59 -1.80
N GLN A 296 20.39 -11.51 -2.72
CA GLN A 296 20.21 -11.99 -4.10
C GLN A 296 19.86 -13.48 -4.16
N ASP A 297 20.57 -14.32 -3.45
CA ASP A 297 20.30 -15.77 -3.42
C ASP A 297 18.93 -16.08 -2.80
N LEU A 298 18.61 -15.39 -1.70
CA LEU A 298 17.31 -15.56 -1.04
C LEU A 298 16.15 -15.13 -1.93
N LYS A 299 16.28 -14.01 -2.65
CA LYS A 299 15.29 -13.56 -3.63
C LYS A 299 15.06 -14.60 -4.72
N GLN A 300 16.13 -15.14 -5.27
CA GLN A 300 16.04 -16.17 -6.31
C GLN A 300 15.38 -17.43 -5.78
N GLN A 301 15.76 -17.91 -4.60
CA GLN A 301 15.13 -19.08 -3.97
C GLN A 301 13.64 -18.84 -3.67
N ALA A 302 13.27 -17.65 -3.18
CA ALA A 302 11.88 -17.30 -2.90
C ALA A 302 11.03 -17.30 -4.19
N TYR A 303 11.55 -16.72 -5.26
CA TYR A 303 10.90 -16.76 -6.57
C TYR A 303 10.76 -18.18 -7.08
N GLN A 304 11.84 -18.96 -7.08
CA GLN A 304 11.84 -20.34 -7.58
C GLN A 304 10.85 -21.23 -6.84
N VAL A 305 10.84 -21.21 -5.50
CA VAL A 305 9.93 -22.04 -4.71
C VAL A 305 8.46 -21.64 -4.92
N ALA A 306 8.18 -20.36 -5.12
CA ALA A 306 6.82 -19.90 -5.44
C ALA A 306 6.31 -20.43 -6.79
N HIS A 307 7.20 -20.66 -7.77
CA HIS A 307 6.88 -21.15 -9.11
C HIS A 307 6.99 -22.68 -9.23
N THR A 308 6.69 -23.38 -8.17
CA THR A 308 6.61 -24.85 -8.14
C THR A 308 5.23 -25.32 -7.67
N SER A 309 5.02 -26.62 -7.58
CA SER A 309 3.84 -27.22 -6.96
C SER A 309 3.66 -26.84 -5.47
N ALA A 310 4.67 -26.20 -4.87
CA ALA A 310 4.56 -25.64 -3.53
C ALA A 310 3.60 -24.44 -3.46
N LEU A 311 3.42 -23.69 -4.57
CA LEU A 311 2.47 -22.58 -4.61
C LEU A 311 1.78 -22.45 -5.99
N LEU A 312 2.40 -21.87 -7.01
CA LEU A 312 1.74 -21.46 -8.26
C LEU A 312 1.38 -22.63 -9.16
N ASP A 313 2.20 -23.68 -9.25
CA ASP A 313 1.89 -24.89 -10.01
C ASP A 313 0.95 -25.84 -9.27
N SER A 314 0.51 -25.48 -8.06
CA SER A 314 -0.51 -26.22 -7.37
C SER A 314 -1.84 -26.10 -8.13
N LYS A 315 -2.64 -27.19 -8.17
CA LYS A 315 -4.03 -27.06 -8.60
C LYS A 315 -4.71 -26.13 -7.61
N ALA A 316 -4.97 -24.90 -8.04
CA ALA A 316 -5.64 -23.91 -7.22
C ALA A 316 -6.96 -24.50 -6.71
N ALA A 317 -7.12 -24.56 -5.41
CA ALA A 317 -8.42 -24.85 -4.83
C ALA A 317 -9.40 -23.77 -5.32
N THR A 318 -10.68 -24.08 -5.43
CA THR A 318 -11.76 -23.14 -5.76
C THR A 318 -11.97 -22.12 -4.64
N ALA A 319 -10.89 -21.50 -4.20
CA ALA A 319 -10.92 -20.47 -3.16
C ALA A 319 -11.53 -19.17 -3.71
N VAL A 320 -12.31 -18.50 -2.88
CA VAL A 320 -12.84 -17.18 -3.20
C VAL A 320 -11.66 -16.21 -3.35
N ASP A 321 -11.58 -15.54 -4.48
CA ASP A 321 -10.59 -14.49 -4.74
C ASP A 321 -11.26 -13.12 -4.68
N ASP A 322 -11.19 -12.47 -3.51
CA ASP A 322 -11.77 -11.15 -3.28
C ASP A 322 -11.13 -10.06 -4.14
N PHE A 323 -9.96 -10.34 -4.73
CA PHE A 323 -9.20 -9.41 -5.56
C PHE A 323 -9.20 -9.80 -7.06
N SER A 324 -10.11 -10.66 -7.49
CA SER A 324 -10.16 -11.13 -8.88
C SER A 324 -10.56 -10.04 -9.90
N ASN A 325 -11.24 -8.97 -9.46
CA ASN A 325 -11.71 -7.91 -10.34
C ASN A 325 -10.71 -6.75 -10.42
N TYR A 326 -9.97 -6.69 -11.53
CA TYR A 326 -8.96 -5.66 -11.80
C TYR A 326 -9.49 -4.23 -11.68
N GLN A 327 -10.67 -3.92 -12.24
CA GLN A 327 -11.20 -2.55 -12.23
C GLN A 327 -11.63 -2.12 -10.83
N THR A 328 -12.19 -3.01 -10.05
CA THR A 328 -12.52 -2.78 -8.63
C THR A 328 -11.26 -2.50 -7.84
N ASN A 329 -10.23 -3.33 -8.00
CA ASN A 329 -8.94 -3.18 -7.32
C ASN A 329 -8.28 -1.85 -7.68
N ARG A 330 -8.24 -1.53 -8.99
CA ARG A 330 -7.67 -0.27 -9.49
C ARG A 330 -8.38 0.94 -8.89
N THR A 331 -9.71 0.93 -8.88
CA THR A 331 -10.50 2.03 -8.32
C THR A 331 -10.25 2.19 -6.83
N ALA A 332 -10.28 1.09 -6.07
CA ALA A 332 -10.02 1.08 -4.64
C ALA A 332 -8.59 1.55 -4.32
N TYR A 333 -7.60 1.05 -5.04
CA TYR A 333 -6.21 1.45 -4.85
C TYR A 333 -6.01 2.95 -5.13
N ARG A 334 -6.55 3.45 -6.27
CA ARG A 334 -6.45 4.86 -6.64
C ARG A 334 -7.07 5.79 -5.60
N SER A 335 -8.25 5.45 -5.10
CA SER A 335 -8.91 6.26 -4.06
C SER A 335 -8.06 6.34 -2.77
N ARG A 336 -7.35 5.25 -2.44
CA ARG A 336 -6.47 5.16 -1.28
C ARG A 336 -5.07 5.76 -1.51
N LEU A 337 -4.73 6.15 -2.75
CA LEU A 337 -3.48 6.86 -3.02
C LEU A 337 -3.49 8.24 -2.36
N THR A 338 -4.58 8.95 -2.49
CA THR A 338 -4.69 10.36 -2.08
C THR A 338 -5.77 10.61 -1.03
N TYR A 339 -6.70 9.67 -0.78
CA TYR A 339 -7.84 9.88 0.12
C TYR A 339 -8.66 11.14 -0.18
N GLY A 340 -8.65 11.58 -1.44
CA GLY A 340 -9.36 12.79 -1.87
C GLY A 340 -8.62 14.10 -1.60
N PHE A 341 -7.39 14.06 -1.12
CA PHE A 341 -6.55 15.26 -1.06
C PHE A 341 -6.32 15.81 -2.45
N LYS A 342 -6.41 17.13 -2.59
CA LYS A 342 -6.10 17.80 -3.84
C LYS A 342 -4.60 17.92 -4.01
N PRO A 343 -4.07 17.71 -5.22
CA PRO A 343 -2.66 17.95 -5.49
C PRO A 343 -2.30 19.40 -5.18
N SER A 344 -1.22 19.61 -4.44
CA SER A 344 -0.67 20.96 -4.16
C SER A 344 0.57 21.28 -4.97
N GLY A 345 1.15 20.29 -5.65
CA GLY A 345 2.34 20.43 -6.48
C GLY A 345 2.08 20.21 -7.97
N ASP A 346 3.16 20.27 -8.76
CA ASP A 346 3.11 19.96 -10.19
C ASP A 346 2.89 18.46 -10.43
N THR A 347 1.67 18.09 -10.85
CA THR A 347 1.30 16.72 -11.18
C THR A 347 1.70 16.30 -12.61
N HIS A 348 2.29 17.20 -13.39
CA HIS A 348 2.70 16.96 -14.77
C HIS A 348 4.17 16.55 -14.90
N GLN A 349 4.87 16.37 -13.79
CA GLN A 349 6.25 15.91 -13.84
C GLN A 349 6.33 14.50 -14.45
N ALA A 350 7.20 14.36 -15.45
CA ALA A 350 7.43 13.08 -16.10
C ALA A 350 7.97 12.06 -15.10
N MET A 351 7.41 10.84 -15.14
CA MET A 351 7.98 9.73 -14.39
C MET A 351 9.41 9.45 -14.86
N ARG A 352 10.28 9.17 -13.92
CA ARG A 352 11.68 8.89 -14.14
C ARG A 352 11.97 7.45 -13.78
N VAL A 353 12.49 6.68 -14.73
CA VAL A 353 12.96 5.31 -14.48
C VAL A 353 14.45 5.38 -14.21
N PRO A 354 14.95 4.87 -13.09
CA PRO A 354 16.37 4.86 -12.80
C PRO A 354 17.17 4.09 -13.84
N LYS A 355 18.41 4.53 -14.07
CA LYS A 355 19.36 3.79 -14.93
C LYS A 355 19.65 2.43 -14.29
N GLY A 356 19.54 1.36 -15.08
CA GLY A 356 19.73 -0.01 -14.61
C GLY A 356 18.51 -0.63 -13.94
N ALA A 357 17.36 0.03 -14.03
CA ALA A 357 16.09 -0.57 -13.63
C ALA A 357 15.75 -1.79 -14.51
N GLU A 358 15.40 -2.91 -13.88
CA GLU A 358 15.03 -4.16 -14.55
C GLU A 358 13.53 -4.43 -14.42
N VAL A 359 12.95 -5.03 -15.45
CA VAL A 359 11.53 -5.42 -15.43
C VAL A 359 11.35 -6.62 -14.51
N LEU A 360 10.30 -6.61 -13.69
CA LEU A 360 9.96 -7.74 -12.84
C LEU A 360 9.68 -8.98 -13.70
N LEU A 361 10.33 -10.10 -13.36
CA LEU A 361 10.11 -11.37 -14.03
C LEU A 361 8.61 -11.75 -14.00
N GLY A 362 8.09 -12.23 -15.12
CA GLY A 362 6.68 -12.62 -15.24
C GLY A 362 5.70 -11.48 -15.58
N SER A 363 6.07 -10.23 -15.39
CA SER A 363 5.16 -9.08 -15.64
C SER A 363 4.83 -8.87 -17.12
N LEU A 364 5.64 -9.38 -18.02
CA LEU A 364 5.43 -9.28 -19.48
C LEU A 364 4.47 -10.34 -20.04
N SER A 365 4.18 -11.41 -19.28
CA SER A 365 3.39 -12.53 -19.76
C SER A 365 1.87 -12.36 -19.61
N THR A 366 1.40 -11.37 -18.86
CA THR A 366 0.00 -11.28 -18.44
C THR A 366 -0.90 -10.50 -19.39
N GLY A 367 -0.39 -9.94 -20.50
CA GLY A 367 -1.20 -9.26 -21.53
C GLY A 367 -2.08 -8.11 -21.01
N VAL A 368 -1.85 -7.63 -19.79
CA VAL A 368 -2.62 -6.56 -19.18
C VAL A 368 -2.14 -5.25 -19.77
N ASP A 369 -3.06 -4.53 -20.40
CA ASP A 369 -2.82 -3.20 -20.96
C ASP A 369 -1.95 -2.32 -20.05
N GLY A 370 -0.85 -1.82 -20.61
CA GLY A 370 0.25 -1.14 -19.92
C GLY A 370 -0.06 0.13 -19.13
N GLY A 371 -1.33 0.37 -18.77
CA GLY A 371 -1.75 1.56 -18.04
C GLY A 371 -1.64 1.48 -16.52
N PHE A 372 -1.46 0.30 -15.93
CA PHE A 372 -1.40 0.15 -14.48
C PHE A 372 -0.34 -0.84 -13.96
N MET A 373 0.17 -1.71 -14.79
CA MET A 373 1.35 -2.51 -14.46
C MET A 373 2.60 -1.69 -14.70
N TRP A 374 2.87 -0.78 -13.80
CA TRP A 374 4.23 -0.32 -13.63
C TRP A 374 4.97 -1.48 -12.98
N ASN A 375 5.65 -2.18 -13.85
CA ASN A 375 6.54 -3.24 -13.49
C ASN A 375 7.34 -2.81 -12.28
N PHE A 376 7.42 -3.68 -11.28
CA PHE A 376 8.44 -3.57 -10.27
C PHE A 376 9.76 -3.60 -11.03
N VAL A 377 10.30 -2.45 -11.21
CA VAL A 377 11.61 -2.36 -11.80
C VAL A 377 12.56 -2.76 -10.72
N HIS A 378 13.30 -3.80 -10.96
CA HIS A 378 14.38 -4.25 -10.09
C HIS A 378 15.45 -3.15 -10.12
N LEU A 379 15.39 -2.33 -9.09
CA LEU A 379 16.20 -1.12 -9.01
C LEU A 379 17.56 -1.47 -8.45
N ARG A 380 18.59 -1.28 -9.22
CA ARG A 380 19.90 -0.93 -8.66
C ARG A 380 19.86 0.42 -7.91
N THR A 381 18.75 1.17 -8.08
CA THR A 381 18.48 2.44 -7.41
C THR A 381 16.99 2.54 -7.12
N GLY A 382 16.57 2.50 -5.87
CA GLY A 382 15.20 2.40 -5.37
C GLY A 382 14.18 3.49 -5.74
N PHE A 383 14.15 3.96 -6.98
CA PHE A 383 13.66 5.28 -7.33
C PHE A 383 12.27 5.38 -7.96
N LEU A 384 11.66 4.30 -8.42
CA LEU A 384 10.51 4.43 -9.32
C LEU A 384 9.16 4.72 -8.64
N PHE A 385 9.01 4.32 -7.40
CA PHE A 385 7.72 4.44 -6.70
C PHE A 385 7.49 5.82 -6.06
N PHE A 386 8.54 6.54 -5.74
CA PHE A 386 8.44 7.79 -5.00
C PHE A 386 7.81 8.93 -5.81
N ASN A 387 8.15 9.06 -7.08
CA ASN A 387 7.58 10.10 -7.94
C ASN A 387 6.10 9.88 -8.30
N LEU A 388 5.63 8.62 -8.32
CA LEU A 388 4.21 8.32 -8.55
C LEU A 388 3.33 8.76 -7.40
N ILE A 389 3.88 8.83 -6.20
CA ILE A 389 3.13 9.10 -4.96
C ILE A 389 3.21 10.56 -4.57
N LEU A 390 4.39 11.19 -4.68
CA LEU A 390 4.56 12.62 -4.36
C LEU A 390 3.93 13.56 -5.40
N ASN A 391 3.85 13.13 -6.66
CA ASN A 391 3.19 13.91 -7.72
C ASN A 391 1.68 13.63 -7.82
N SER A 392 1.14 12.75 -6.97
CA SER A 392 -0.29 12.43 -6.91
C SER A 392 -0.98 13.04 -5.69
N ILE A 393 -0.23 13.67 -4.80
CA ILE A 393 -0.69 14.51 -3.70
C ILE A 393 -0.29 15.96 -4.04
#